data_314a66ed2bb2f7cafed0e2750fdd18ba
#
_entry.id   314a66ed2bb2f7cafed0e2750fdd18ba
#
_cell.length_a   1.000
_cell.length_b   1.000
_cell.length_c   1.000
_cell.angle_alpha   90.00
_cell.angle_beta   90.00
_cell.angle_gamma   90.00
#
_symmetry.space_group_name_H-M   'P 1'
#
loop_
_entity.id
_entity.type
_entity.pdbx_description
1 polymer ?
#
loop_
_entity_poly.entity_id
_entity_poly.type
_entity_poly.pdbx_seq_one_letter_code
_entity_poly.pdbx_strand_id
1 'polypeptide(L)'
;IVLLMWSAVRLPRLEAFLVFLMTVMMVSLMMATNPTPMTTQNTGVMLNAPWLPFLMMLLPANVMTMVMYAFRAERKHITESEERFRNALEYSAIGMALVSIEGKWLQANKALCNFLGYSQTELQSLTFQQLTWPEDLHTDLEQLEQLVNGDINTYTLEKRYYTRNGEVVWALLAVSVVRHADGSPLYFIAQIEDINDLKQ
;
A
#
# COMPACT_ATOMS: atom_id res chain seq x y z
N ILE A 1 -9.26 -22.28 24.43
CA ILE A 1 -9.40 -21.78 23.05
C ILE A 1 -9.57 -20.27 23.07
N VAL A 2 -10.53 -19.73 23.83
CA VAL A 2 -10.76 -18.25 23.95
C VAL A 2 -9.49 -17.52 24.40
N LEU A 3 -8.75 -18.04 25.39
CA LEU A 3 -7.49 -17.46 25.85
C LEU A 3 -6.38 -17.52 24.80
N LEU A 4 -6.29 -18.59 24.01
CA LEU A 4 -5.33 -18.70 22.90
C LEU A 4 -5.67 -17.75 21.76
N MET A 5 -6.93 -17.61 21.41
CA MET A 5 -7.38 -16.62 20.43
C MET A 5 -7.14 -15.18 20.91
N TRP A 6 -7.35 -14.93 22.21
CA TRP A 6 -7.12 -13.61 22.80
C TRP A 6 -5.62 -13.25 22.84
N SER A 7 -4.74 -14.22 23.14
CA SER A 7 -3.29 -14.03 23.12
C SER A 7 -2.76 -13.74 21.71
N ALA A 8 -3.28 -14.43 20.69
CA ALA A 8 -2.92 -14.21 19.29
C ALA A 8 -3.28 -12.81 18.80
N VAL A 9 -4.27 -12.18 19.44
CA VAL A 9 -4.75 -10.85 19.06
C VAL A 9 -3.89 -9.74 19.66
N ARG A 10 -3.26 -9.92 20.80
CA ARG A 10 -2.57 -8.84 21.54
C ARG A 10 -1.10 -9.05 21.85
N LEU A 11 -0.60 -10.28 21.83
CA LEU A 11 0.75 -10.55 22.31
C LEU A 11 1.80 -10.62 21.20
N PRO A 12 3.05 -10.15 21.44
CA PRO A 12 4.16 -10.31 20.52
C PRO A 12 4.54 -11.78 20.30
N ARG A 13 5.27 -12.09 19.23
CA ARG A 13 5.61 -13.43 18.73
C ARG A 13 6.05 -14.42 19.81
N LEU A 14 6.88 -13.96 20.73
CA LEU A 14 7.48 -14.77 21.79
C LEU A 14 6.45 -15.23 22.82
N GLU A 15 5.52 -14.37 23.19
CA GLU A 15 4.50 -14.65 24.21
C GLU A 15 3.42 -15.58 23.66
N ALA A 16 3.01 -15.43 22.39
CA ALA A 16 2.09 -16.35 21.74
C ALA A 16 2.70 -17.76 21.63
N PHE A 17 4.00 -17.87 21.33
CA PHE A 17 4.74 -19.13 21.29
C PHE A 17 4.89 -19.74 22.69
N LEU A 18 5.15 -18.95 23.73
CA LEU A 18 5.23 -19.41 25.12
C LEU A 18 3.89 -19.93 25.62
N VAL A 19 2.78 -19.27 25.31
CA VAL A 19 1.43 -19.75 25.66
C VAL A 19 1.13 -21.08 24.97
N PHE A 20 1.55 -21.24 23.71
CA PHE A 20 1.46 -22.51 22.99
C PHE A 20 2.29 -23.60 23.65
N LEU A 21 3.56 -23.33 23.96
CA LEU A 21 4.46 -24.24 24.59
C LEU A 21 3.95 -24.72 25.99
N MET A 22 3.42 -23.76 26.77
CA MET A 22 2.81 -24.04 28.08
C MET A 22 1.56 -24.91 27.95
N THR A 23 0.70 -24.65 26.94
CA THR A 23 -0.49 -25.49 26.72
C THR A 23 -0.12 -26.93 26.30
N VAL A 24 0.87 -27.11 25.42
CA VAL A 24 1.38 -28.43 25.02
C VAL A 24 2.00 -29.13 26.20
N MET A 25 2.82 -28.46 27.01
CA MET A 25 3.45 -29.00 28.19
C MET A 25 2.42 -29.42 29.26
N MET A 26 1.38 -28.60 29.49
CA MET A 26 0.30 -28.91 30.41
C MET A 26 -0.51 -30.14 29.98
N VAL A 27 -0.82 -30.26 28.68
CA VAL A 27 -1.50 -31.43 28.13
C VAL A 27 -0.63 -32.68 28.25
N SER A 28 0.68 -32.59 27.94
CA SER A 28 1.64 -33.70 28.12
C SER A 28 1.75 -34.17 29.59
N LEU A 29 1.80 -33.22 30.53
CA LEU A 29 1.85 -33.54 31.96
C LEU A 29 0.55 -34.20 32.43
N MET A 30 -0.61 -33.71 31.96
CA MET A 30 -1.91 -34.28 32.28
C MET A 30 -2.04 -35.74 31.76
N MET A 31 -1.44 -36.03 30.60
CA MET A 31 -1.36 -37.41 30.07
C MET A 31 -0.43 -38.31 30.88
N ALA A 32 0.71 -37.80 31.35
CA ALA A 32 1.68 -38.54 32.13
C ALA A 32 1.15 -38.89 33.52
N THR A 33 0.32 -38.02 34.12
CA THR A 33 -0.24 -38.22 35.47
C THR A 33 -1.51 -39.09 35.51
N ASN A 34 -2.21 -39.21 34.37
CA ASN A 34 -3.41 -40.04 34.24
C ASN A 34 -3.22 -41.10 33.13
N PRO A 35 -2.41 -42.14 33.34
CA PRO A 35 -2.31 -43.24 32.38
C PRO A 35 -3.65 -43.94 32.28
N THR A 36 -4.34 -43.82 31.15
CA THR A 36 -5.55 -44.64 30.90
C THR A 36 -5.16 -46.11 30.88
N PRO A 37 -5.84 -47.01 31.62
CA PRO A 37 -5.53 -48.42 31.60
C PRO A 37 -5.70 -48.96 30.17
N MET A 38 -4.62 -49.45 29.58
CA MET A 38 -4.66 -50.19 28.32
C MET A 38 -5.41 -51.50 28.51
N THR A 39 -6.71 -51.49 28.29
CA THR A 39 -7.46 -52.74 28.12
C THR A 39 -7.15 -53.24 26.72
N THR A 40 -6.31 -54.27 26.68
CA THR A 40 -6.00 -55.05 25.48
C THR A 40 -7.25 -55.84 25.04
N GLN A 41 -8.10 -55.20 24.23
CA GLN A 41 -9.03 -55.96 23.39
C GLN A 41 -9.05 -55.37 21.97
N ASN A 42 -8.82 -56.28 21.04
CA ASN A 42 -8.61 -56.08 19.61
C ASN A 42 -9.58 -55.12 18.92
N THR A 43 -9.04 -54.40 17.94
CA THR A 43 -9.73 -53.68 16.88
C THR A 43 -10.43 -52.38 17.28
N GLY A 44 -9.66 -51.32 17.54
CA GLY A 44 -10.22 -50.01 17.78
C GLY A 44 -9.28 -49.02 18.50
N VAL A 45 -8.00 -49.30 18.51
CA VAL A 45 -7.00 -48.62 19.37
C VAL A 45 -6.86 -47.11 19.13
N MET A 46 -7.33 -46.57 18.00
CA MET A 46 -7.21 -45.14 17.72
C MET A 46 -8.40 -44.27 18.16
N LEU A 47 -9.58 -44.88 18.42
CA LEU A 47 -10.80 -44.11 18.71
C LEU A 47 -11.02 -43.81 20.20
N ASN A 48 -10.30 -44.46 21.11
CA ASN A 48 -10.47 -44.31 22.57
C ASN A 48 -9.34 -43.52 23.25
N ALA A 49 -8.59 -42.71 22.52
CA ALA A 49 -7.60 -41.80 23.11
C ALA A 49 -8.29 -40.53 23.62
N PRO A 50 -8.45 -40.30 24.93
CA PRO A 50 -9.19 -39.15 25.47
C PRO A 50 -8.56 -37.78 25.13
N TRP A 51 -7.35 -37.80 24.62
CA TRP A 51 -6.59 -36.62 24.18
C TRP A 51 -6.84 -36.24 22.70
N LEU A 52 -7.38 -37.13 21.89
CA LEU A 52 -7.60 -36.90 20.46
C LEU A 52 -8.50 -35.67 20.17
N PRO A 53 -9.62 -35.46 20.90
CA PRO A 53 -10.45 -34.27 20.73
C PRO A 53 -9.71 -32.98 21.07
N PHE A 54 -8.81 -33.00 22.07
CA PHE A 54 -7.99 -31.84 22.41
C PHE A 54 -6.97 -31.50 21.32
N LEU A 55 -6.37 -32.52 20.73
CA LEU A 55 -5.42 -32.32 19.62
C LEU A 55 -6.13 -31.78 18.36
N MET A 56 -7.29 -32.31 18.03
CA MET A 56 -8.14 -31.86 16.95
C MET A 56 -8.59 -30.39 17.13
N MET A 57 -8.71 -29.92 18.36
CA MET A 57 -9.12 -28.56 18.70
C MET A 57 -7.94 -27.58 18.78
N LEU A 58 -6.74 -28.07 19.17
CA LEU A 58 -5.52 -27.24 19.28
C LEU A 58 -4.85 -26.98 17.94
N LEU A 59 -4.83 -27.96 17.03
CA LEU A 59 -4.20 -27.80 15.72
C LEU A 59 -4.80 -26.66 14.88
N PRO A 60 -6.12 -26.59 14.64
CA PRO A 60 -6.70 -25.51 13.86
C PRO A 60 -6.56 -24.13 14.55
N ALA A 61 -6.59 -24.09 15.89
CA ALA A 61 -6.38 -22.85 16.62
C ALA A 61 -4.95 -22.30 16.43
N ASN A 62 -3.95 -23.17 16.40
CA ASN A 62 -2.56 -22.77 16.17
C ASN A 62 -2.31 -22.36 14.72
N VAL A 63 -2.86 -23.11 13.76
CA VAL A 63 -2.79 -22.73 12.34
C VAL A 63 -3.45 -21.38 12.12
N MET A 64 -4.63 -21.16 12.69
CA MET A 64 -5.35 -19.87 12.60
C MET A 64 -4.54 -18.73 13.22
N THR A 65 -3.88 -18.98 14.35
CA THR A 65 -3.00 -17.99 14.99
C THR A 65 -1.83 -17.60 14.09
N MET A 66 -1.19 -18.61 13.47
CA MET A 66 -0.06 -18.41 12.57
C MET A 66 -0.47 -17.65 11.30
N VAL A 67 -1.62 -17.99 10.72
CA VAL A 67 -2.20 -17.32 9.55
C VAL A 67 -2.55 -15.86 9.88
N MET A 68 -3.24 -15.62 10.99
CA MET A 68 -3.58 -14.27 11.46
C MET A 68 -2.33 -13.41 11.69
N TYR A 69 -1.27 -14.00 12.19
CA TYR A 69 -0.01 -13.31 12.42
C TYR A 69 0.67 -12.92 11.08
N ALA A 70 0.71 -13.85 10.11
CA ALA A 70 1.25 -13.61 8.78
C ALA A 70 0.50 -12.47 8.07
N PHE A 71 -0.83 -12.49 8.09
CA PHE A 71 -1.66 -11.42 7.53
C PHE A 71 -1.43 -10.04 8.17
N ARG A 72 -1.16 -10.00 9.47
CA ARG A 72 -0.86 -8.73 10.15
C ARG A 72 0.51 -8.17 9.77
N ALA A 73 1.51 -9.05 9.67
CA ALA A 73 2.84 -8.64 9.25
C ALA A 73 2.81 -8.06 7.83
N GLU A 74 2.10 -8.72 6.92
CA GLU A 74 1.89 -8.27 5.54
C GLU A 74 1.19 -6.90 5.47
N ARG A 75 0.06 -6.76 6.17
CA ARG A 75 -0.68 -5.48 6.22
C ARG A 75 0.17 -4.34 6.78
N LYS A 76 0.96 -4.61 7.82
CA LYS A 76 1.83 -3.59 8.41
C LYS A 76 2.85 -3.09 7.39
N HIS A 77 3.49 -3.98 6.64
CA HIS A 77 4.44 -3.60 5.58
C HIS A 77 3.80 -2.75 4.48
N ILE A 78 2.60 -3.13 4.04
CA ILE A 78 1.86 -2.36 3.02
C ILE A 78 1.55 -0.96 3.56
N THR A 79 0.98 -0.86 4.78
CA THR A 79 0.63 0.44 5.38
C THR A 79 1.86 1.33 5.57
N GLU A 80 2.98 0.79 6.08
CA GLU A 80 4.22 1.55 6.25
C GLU A 80 4.80 2.02 4.91
N SER A 81 4.69 1.23 3.86
CA SER A 81 5.13 1.61 2.51
C SER A 81 4.25 2.70 1.91
N GLU A 82 2.93 2.58 2.05
CA GLU A 82 1.98 3.60 1.62
C GLU A 82 2.17 4.94 2.35
N GLU A 83 2.41 4.89 3.67
CA GLU A 83 2.68 6.09 4.46
C GLU A 83 3.99 6.76 4.05
N ARG A 84 5.06 5.98 3.82
CA ARG A 84 6.34 6.52 3.35
C ARG A 84 6.19 7.19 1.99
N PHE A 85 5.50 6.54 1.05
CA PHE A 85 5.24 7.10 -0.28
C PHE A 85 4.42 8.39 -0.18
N ARG A 86 3.32 8.38 0.58
CA ARG A 86 2.48 9.55 0.80
C ARG A 86 3.26 10.70 1.43
N ASN A 87 4.07 10.41 2.45
CA ASN A 87 4.88 11.42 3.10
C ASN A 87 5.96 11.97 2.14
N ALA A 88 6.60 11.13 1.33
CA ALA A 88 7.58 11.58 0.33
C ALA A 88 6.96 12.53 -0.71
N LEU A 89 5.74 12.24 -1.17
CA LEU A 89 4.98 13.12 -2.04
C LEU A 89 4.62 14.43 -1.33
N GLU A 90 3.99 14.34 -0.16
CA GLU A 90 3.40 15.48 0.54
C GLU A 90 4.44 16.49 1.04
N TYR A 91 5.59 16.01 1.51
CA TYR A 91 6.67 16.85 2.03
C TYR A 91 7.74 17.22 0.99
N SER A 92 7.54 16.86 -0.28
CA SER A 92 8.42 17.34 -1.37
C SER A 92 8.32 18.86 -1.50
N ALA A 93 9.46 19.52 -1.65
CA ALA A 93 9.53 20.95 -1.94
C ALA A 93 9.07 21.28 -3.37
N ILE A 94 9.17 20.29 -4.28
CA ILE A 94 8.73 20.41 -5.68
C ILE A 94 7.27 19.99 -5.76
N GLY A 95 6.47 20.66 -6.59
CA GLY A 95 5.12 20.26 -6.92
C GLY A 95 5.12 18.85 -7.52
N MET A 96 4.36 17.93 -6.93
CA MET A 96 4.22 16.56 -7.44
C MET A 96 2.75 16.20 -7.60
N ALA A 97 2.45 15.49 -8.67
CA ALA A 97 1.11 14.98 -8.92
C ALA A 97 1.09 13.60 -9.56
N LEU A 98 0.02 12.87 -9.31
CA LEU A 98 -0.41 11.71 -10.08
C LEU A 98 -1.54 12.15 -11.01
N VAL A 99 -1.41 11.81 -12.30
CA VAL A 99 -2.36 12.21 -13.34
C VAL A 99 -2.83 10.98 -14.08
N SER A 100 -4.14 10.85 -14.32
CA SER A 100 -4.69 9.74 -15.10
C SER A 100 -4.27 9.84 -16.57
N ILE A 101 -4.44 8.77 -17.33
CA ILE A 101 -4.14 8.74 -18.77
C ILE A 101 -4.97 9.77 -19.55
N GLU A 102 -6.18 10.07 -19.10
CA GLU A 102 -7.07 11.09 -19.67
C GLU A 102 -6.71 12.53 -19.26
N GLY A 103 -5.72 12.70 -18.37
CA GLY A 103 -5.25 13.99 -17.92
C GLY A 103 -5.90 14.55 -16.65
N LYS A 104 -6.67 13.74 -15.91
CA LYS A 104 -7.26 14.17 -14.62
C LYS A 104 -6.24 14.10 -13.50
N TRP A 105 -6.22 15.11 -12.65
CA TRP A 105 -5.43 15.11 -11.42
C TRP A 105 -5.99 14.08 -10.44
N LEU A 106 -5.25 13.00 -10.17
CA LEU A 106 -5.62 11.97 -9.19
C LEU A 106 -5.19 12.36 -7.79
N GLN A 107 -3.99 12.90 -7.67
CA GLN A 107 -3.39 13.37 -6.43
C GLN A 107 -2.43 14.51 -6.71
N ALA A 108 -2.38 15.50 -5.82
CA ALA A 108 -1.43 16.61 -5.87
C ALA A 108 -0.91 16.87 -4.46
N ASN A 109 0.39 17.16 -4.32
CA ASN A 109 0.96 17.51 -3.04
C ASN A 109 0.72 18.99 -2.70
N LYS A 110 1.01 19.33 -1.46
CA LYS A 110 0.83 20.70 -0.95
C LYS A 110 1.64 21.75 -1.72
N ALA A 111 2.85 21.39 -2.17
CA ALA A 111 3.69 22.33 -2.94
C ALA A 111 3.01 22.71 -4.26
N LEU A 112 2.46 21.74 -5.00
CA LEU A 112 1.71 22.02 -6.24
C LEU A 112 0.42 22.78 -5.99
N CYS A 113 -0.33 22.43 -4.96
CA CYS A 113 -1.54 23.15 -4.57
C CYS A 113 -1.24 24.63 -4.27
N ASN A 114 -0.16 24.90 -3.54
CA ASN A 114 0.28 26.26 -3.24
C ASN A 114 0.73 27.02 -4.48
N PHE A 115 1.48 26.35 -5.37
CA PHE A 115 1.99 26.96 -6.61
C PHE A 115 0.87 27.37 -7.56
N LEU A 116 -0.12 26.51 -7.77
CA LEU A 116 -1.24 26.78 -8.67
C LEU A 116 -2.40 27.54 -7.99
N GLY A 117 -2.42 27.59 -6.65
CA GLY A 117 -3.46 28.27 -5.86
C GLY A 117 -4.77 27.48 -5.71
N TYR A 118 -4.80 26.21 -6.13
CA TYR A 118 -5.96 25.32 -6.00
C TYR A 118 -5.82 24.39 -4.81
N SER A 119 -6.95 24.04 -4.18
CA SER A 119 -7.00 22.91 -3.27
C SER A 119 -6.89 21.58 -4.03
N GLN A 120 -6.50 20.51 -3.33
CA GLN A 120 -6.44 19.16 -3.93
C GLN A 120 -7.79 18.73 -4.51
N THR A 121 -8.88 19.01 -3.81
CA THR A 121 -10.24 18.67 -4.26
C THR A 121 -10.67 19.44 -5.52
N GLU A 122 -10.27 20.69 -5.65
CA GLU A 122 -10.50 21.47 -6.85
C GLU A 122 -9.68 20.92 -8.03
N LEU A 123 -8.39 20.62 -7.84
CA LEU A 123 -7.55 20.01 -8.88
C LEU A 123 -8.14 18.68 -9.37
N GLN A 124 -8.64 17.82 -8.49
CA GLN A 124 -9.26 16.54 -8.87
C GLN A 124 -10.50 16.69 -9.77
N SER A 125 -11.14 17.86 -9.79
CA SER A 125 -12.25 18.15 -10.68
C SER A 125 -11.81 18.71 -12.05
N LEU A 126 -10.52 18.99 -12.21
CA LEU A 126 -9.92 19.59 -13.39
C LEU A 126 -9.01 18.59 -14.11
N THR A 127 -8.62 18.96 -15.34
CA THR A 127 -7.58 18.28 -16.09
C THR A 127 -6.37 19.20 -16.27
N PHE A 128 -5.19 18.63 -16.55
CA PHE A 128 -4.01 19.46 -16.78
C PHE A 128 -4.16 20.31 -18.03
N GLN A 129 -4.91 19.83 -19.04
CA GLN A 129 -5.19 20.56 -20.28
C GLN A 129 -5.92 21.89 -20.01
N GLN A 130 -6.85 21.90 -19.04
CA GLN A 130 -7.60 23.09 -18.66
C GLN A 130 -6.73 24.16 -17.99
N LEU A 131 -5.65 23.74 -17.32
CA LEU A 131 -4.74 24.62 -16.59
C LEU A 131 -3.51 25.00 -17.42
N THR A 132 -3.22 24.31 -18.52
CA THR A 132 -2.08 24.59 -19.39
C THR A 132 -2.39 25.77 -20.31
N TRP A 133 -1.40 26.66 -20.48
CA TRP A 133 -1.49 27.74 -21.48
C TRP A 133 -1.69 27.17 -22.90
N PRO A 134 -2.63 27.70 -23.70
CA PRO A 134 -3.04 27.07 -24.98
C PRO A 134 -1.91 26.84 -25.98
N GLU A 135 -0.94 27.74 -26.04
CA GLU A 135 0.20 27.62 -26.98
C GLU A 135 1.15 26.47 -26.59
N ASP A 136 1.25 26.17 -25.29
CA ASP A 136 2.15 25.14 -24.75
C ASP A 136 1.50 23.74 -24.75
N LEU A 137 0.16 23.70 -24.84
CA LEU A 137 -0.60 22.46 -24.72
C LEU A 137 -0.28 21.46 -25.86
N HIS A 138 -0.11 21.93 -27.09
CA HIS A 138 0.16 21.05 -28.25
C HIS A 138 1.47 20.27 -28.06
N THR A 139 2.53 20.96 -27.69
CA THR A 139 3.85 20.36 -27.44
C THR A 139 3.80 19.33 -26.29
N ASP A 140 3.07 19.68 -25.22
CA ASP A 140 2.89 18.78 -24.07
C ASP A 140 2.16 17.48 -24.48
N LEU A 141 1.09 17.60 -25.25
CA LEU A 141 0.33 16.43 -25.75
C LEU A 141 1.14 15.55 -26.70
N GLU A 142 1.97 16.12 -27.59
CA GLU A 142 2.87 15.34 -28.48
C GLU A 142 3.89 14.52 -27.68
N GLN A 143 4.50 15.12 -26.65
CA GLN A 143 5.43 14.41 -25.76
C GLN A 143 4.73 13.32 -24.94
N LEU A 144 3.51 13.61 -24.50
CA LEU A 144 2.69 12.66 -23.76
C LEU A 144 2.32 11.44 -24.62
N GLU A 145 1.98 11.64 -25.89
CA GLU A 145 1.68 10.56 -26.84
C GLU A 145 2.91 9.66 -27.05
N GLN A 146 4.09 10.22 -27.24
CA GLN A 146 5.34 9.45 -27.33
C GLN A 146 5.62 8.66 -26.03
N LEU A 147 5.34 9.26 -24.89
CA LEU A 147 5.48 8.61 -23.59
C LEU A 147 4.50 7.45 -23.45
N VAL A 148 3.23 7.60 -23.86
CA VAL A 148 2.20 6.53 -23.81
C VAL A 148 2.56 5.40 -24.75
N ASN A 149 3.02 5.69 -25.97
CA ASN A 149 3.43 4.69 -26.98
C ASN A 149 4.69 3.92 -26.57
N GLY A 150 5.48 4.46 -25.62
CA GLY A 150 6.74 3.86 -25.17
C GLY A 150 7.97 4.24 -25.99
N ASP A 151 7.84 5.25 -26.84
CA ASP A 151 8.95 5.79 -27.64
C ASP A 151 9.96 6.49 -26.73
N ILE A 152 9.48 7.10 -25.65
CA ILE A 152 10.27 7.73 -24.58
C ILE A 152 9.83 7.22 -23.21
N ASN A 153 10.71 7.30 -22.21
CA ASN A 153 10.38 6.91 -20.83
C ASN A 153 10.01 8.09 -19.94
N THR A 154 10.53 9.27 -20.27
CA THR A 154 10.30 10.52 -19.56
C THR A 154 10.45 11.67 -20.53
N TYR A 155 9.85 12.83 -20.25
CA TYR A 155 10.15 14.08 -20.92
C TYR A 155 10.19 15.25 -19.94
N THR A 156 10.82 16.33 -20.35
CA THR A 156 10.88 17.57 -19.58
C THR A 156 10.52 18.72 -20.52
N LEU A 157 9.67 19.62 -20.05
CA LEU A 157 9.14 20.73 -20.82
C LEU A 157 8.98 21.97 -19.94
N GLU A 158 9.44 23.12 -20.39
CA GLU A 158 9.05 24.39 -19.80
C GLU A 158 7.71 24.82 -20.38
N LYS A 159 6.74 25.08 -19.51
CA LYS A 159 5.40 25.53 -19.93
C LYS A 159 4.76 26.48 -18.94
N ARG A 160 3.68 27.10 -19.37
CA ARG A 160 2.89 28.04 -18.59
C ARG A 160 1.61 27.37 -18.08
N TYR A 161 1.27 27.67 -16.84
CA TYR A 161 0.00 27.29 -16.24
C TYR A 161 -0.81 28.52 -15.86
N TYR A 162 -2.14 28.36 -15.86
CA TYR A 162 -3.04 29.28 -15.20
C TYR A 162 -3.18 28.92 -13.73
N THR A 163 -2.95 29.89 -12.86
CA THR A 163 -3.31 29.78 -11.46
C THR A 163 -4.82 29.97 -11.28
N ARG A 164 -5.32 29.65 -10.08
CA ARG A 164 -6.72 29.88 -9.70
C ARG A 164 -7.16 31.34 -9.87
N ASN A 165 -6.25 32.28 -9.66
CA ASN A 165 -6.52 33.72 -9.80
C ASN A 165 -6.46 34.18 -11.23
N GLY A 166 -6.16 33.33 -12.20
CA GLY A 166 -6.02 33.63 -13.61
C GLY A 166 -4.64 34.21 -13.98
N GLU A 167 -3.68 34.19 -13.06
CA GLU A 167 -2.30 34.59 -13.35
C GLU A 167 -1.60 33.47 -14.14
N VAL A 168 -0.62 33.85 -14.97
CA VAL A 168 0.20 32.92 -15.73
C VAL A 168 1.52 32.72 -15.01
N VAL A 169 1.86 31.47 -14.74
CA VAL A 169 3.10 31.07 -14.06
C VAL A 169 3.90 30.10 -14.90
N TRP A 170 5.22 30.28 -14.91
CA TRP A 170 6.14 29.38 -15.59
C TRP A 170 6.54 28.22 -14.72
N ALA A 171 6.50 27.03 -15.29
CA ALA A 171 6.92 25.81 -14.63
C ALA A 171 7.84 24.97 -15.52
N LEU A 172 8.80 24.33 -14.90
CA LEU A 172 9.51 23.21 -15.48
C LEU A 172 8.76 21.92 -15.11
N LEU A 173 8.19 21.29 -16.13
CA LEU A 173 7.45 20.02 -16.00
C LEU A 173 8.37 18.86 -16.36
N ALA A 174 8.42 17.83 -15.51
CA ALA A 174 8.97 16.51 -15.83
C ALA A 174 7.90 15.45 -15.64
N VAL A 175 7.69 14.61 -16.66
CA VAL A 175 6.65 13.56 -16.65
C VAL A 175 7.27 12.20 -16.91
N SER A 176 6.80 11.21 -16.15
CA SER A 176 7.07 9.79 -16.38
C SER A 176 5.76 8.99 -16.33
N VAL A 177 5.73 7.82 -16.97
CA VAL A 177 4.58 6.91 -16.96
C VAL A 177 4.83 5.70 -16.08
N VAL A 178 3.87 5.39 -15.24
CA VAL A 178 3.81 4.09 -14.52
C VAL A 178 2.96 3.15 -15.34
N ARG A 179 3.43 1.91 -15.51
CA ARG A 179 2.75 0.90 -16.33
C ARG A 179 2.34 -0.29 -15.49
N HIS A 180 1.31 -0.98 -15.93
CA HIS A 180 0.96 -2.32 -15.45
C HIS A 180 2.03 -3.35 -15.83
N ALA A 181 1.94 -4.55 -15.24
CA ALA A 181 2.84 -5.67 -15.56
C ALA A 181 2.74 -6.14 -17.03
N ASP A 182 1.62 -5.87 -17.69
CA ASP A 182 1.40 -6.15 -19.13
C ASP A 182 1.94 -5.07 -20.07
N GLY A 183 2.53 -3.99 -19.49
CA GLY A 183 3.09 -2.87 -20.24
C GLY A 183 2.09 -1.74 -20.55
N SER A 184 0.80 -1.91 -20.28
CA SER A 184 -0.19 -0.86 -20.48
C SER A 184 0.02 0.32 -19.51
N PRO A 185 -0.19 1.58 -19.95
CA PRO A 185 -0.03 2.74 -19.09
C PRO A 185 -1.10 2.77 -18.01
N LEU A 186 -0.69 3.08 -16.77
CA LEU A 186 -1.57 3.13 -15.59
C LEU A 186 -1.88 4.57 -15.17
N TYR A 187 -0.86 5.37 -14.97
CA TYR A 187 -0.95 6.81 -14.65
C TYR A 187 0.40 7.49 -14.91
N PHE A 188 0.39 8.82 -14.93
CA PHE A 188 1.58 9.65 -15.02
C PHE A 188 2.00 10.17 -13.64
N ILE A 189 3.30 10.30 -13.44
CA ILE A 189 3.90 11.05 -12.35
C ILE A 189 4.43 12.34 -12.95
N ALA A 190 3.90 13.49 -12.50
CA ALA A 190 4.33 14.81 -12.90
C ALA A 190 5.07 15.49 -11.75
N GLN A 191 6.25 16.04 -12.04
CA GLN A 191 7.02 16.92 -11.18
C GLN A 191 6.97 18.32 -11.80
N ILE A 192 6.62 19.32 -11.00
CA ILE A 192 6.35 20.67 -11.46
C ILE A 192 7.12 21.63 -10.56
N GLU A 193 8.15 22.25 -11.12
CA GLU A 193 9.02 23.19 -10.43
C GLU A 193 8.70 24.62 -10.88
N ASP A 194 8.58 25.54 -9.92
CA ASP A 194 8.41 26.96 -10.20
C ASP A 194 9.69 27.57 -10.78
N ILE A 195 9.61 28.13 -11.97
CA ILE A 195 10.74 28.78 -12.64
C ILE A 195 10.47 30.25 -12.96
N ASN A 196 9.48 30.88 -12.30
CA ASN A 196 9.14 32.29 -12.54
C ASN A 196 10.35 33.20 -12.33
N ASP A 197 11.15 32.95 -11.28
CA ASP A 197 12.34 33.78 -11.00
C ASP A 197 13.43 33.68 -12.10
N LEU A 198 13.43 32.58 -12.88
CA LEU A 198 14.36 32.36 -13.98
C LEU A 198 13.88 32.99 -15.31
N LYS A 199 12.62 33.41 -15.37
CA LYS A 199 11.97 33.97 -16.58
C LYS A 199 11.71 35.47 -16.50
N GLN A 200 12.13 36.13 -15.42
CA GLN A 200 12.08 37.59 -15.23
C GLN A 200 13.20 38.31 -15.94
#